data_3696b569c9305a43e14bdb588bd9355e
#
_entry.id   3696b569c9305a43e14bdb588bd9355e
#
_cell.length_a   1.000
_cell.length_b   1.000
_cell.length_c   1.000
_cell.angle_alpha   90.00
_cell.angle_beta   90.00
_cell.angle_gamma   90.00
#
_symmetry.space_group_name_H-M   'P 1'
#
loop_
_entity.id
_entity.type
_entity.pdbx_description
1 polymer ?
#
loop_
_entity_poly.entity_id
_entity_poly.type
_entity_poly.pdbx_seq_one_letter_code
_entity_poly.pdbx_strand_id
1 'polypeptide(L)'
;MTPVDYEFMRKLLKERSGLDLSPDKQYLVESRLIPLARKVGLPGITELVQKMKSGPDALTAEVVEAMTTNETFFFRDKVPFDHLRDTMLPALLQARASRRALRIWCAAARRSSRPVAA
;
A
#
# COMPACT_ATOMS: atom_id res chain seq x y z
N MET A 1 -18.13 -10.25 -9.98
CA MET A 1 -17.73 -10.83 -8.69
C MET A 1 -18.96 -11.06 -7.82
N THR A 2 -19.08 -12.23 -7.25
CA THR A 2 -20.19 -12.57 -6.36
C THR A 2 -19.90 -12.10 -4.91
N PRO A 3 -20.94 -11.94 -4.06
CA PRO A 3 -20.70 -11.63 -2.64
C PRO A 3 -19.82 -12.66 -1.93
N VAL A 4 -19.92 -13.92 -2.29
CA VAL A 4 -19.08 -15.00 -1.75
C VAL A 4 -17.61 -14.79 -2.15
N ASP A 5 -17.34 -14.41 -3.37
CA ASP A 5 -15.98 -14.10 -3.84
C ASP A 5 -15.39 -12.91 -3.07
N TYR A 6 -16.19 -11.89 -2.85
CA TYR A 6 -15.75 -10.72 -2.10
C TYR A 6 -15.41 -11.06 -0.64
N GLU A 7 -16.24 -11.85 0.02
CA GLU A 7 -15.96 -12.30 1.39
C GLU A 7 -14.69 -13.16 1.46
N PHE A 8 -14.48 -14.03 0.48
CA PHE A 8 -13.24 -14.80 0.36
C PHE A 8 -12.03 -13.88 0.26
N MET A 9 -12.10 -12.86 -0.59
CA MET A 9 -11.02 -11.89 -0.76
C MET A 9 -10.76 -11.06 0.49
N ARG A 10 -11.82 -10.62 1.16
CA ARG A 10 -11.70 -9.88 2.43
C ARG A 10 -10.95 -10.70 3.48
N LYS A 11 -11.35 -11.94 3.66
CA LYS A 11 -10.73 -12.85 4.62
C LYS A 11 -9.28 -13.14 4.28
N LEU A 12 -8.99 -13.43 3.02
CA LEU A 12 -7.65 -13.71 2.54
C LEU A 12 -6.71 -12.52 2.78
N LEU A 13 -7.13 -11.33 2.41
CA LEU A 13 -6.34 -10.12 2.54
C LEU A 13 -6.08 -9.78 4.01
N LYS A 14 -7.06 -9.97 4.86
CA LYS A 14 -6.89 -9.75 6.30
C LYS A 14 -5.89 -10.73 6.91
N GLU A 15 -5.96 -11.99 6.54
CA GLU A 15 -5.04 -13.02 7.04
C GLU A 15 -3.62 -12.83 6.52
N ARG A 16 -3.46 -12.47 5.24
CA ARG A 16 -2.14 -12.40 4.58
C ARG A 16 -1.43 -11.07 4.75
N SER A 17 -2.15 -9.96 4.79
CA SER A 17 -1.55 -8.63 4.80
C SER A 17 -2.05 -7.71 5.92
N GLY A 18 -3.06 -8.13 6.67
CA GLY A 18 -3.71 -7.27 7.65
C GLY A 18 -4.64 -6.22 7.04
N LEU A 19 -4.81 -6.21 5.72
CA LEU A 19 -5.71 -5.27 5.04
C LEU A 19 -7.16 -5.65 5.33
N ASP A 20 -7.87 -4.76 6.01
CA ASP A 20 -9.26 -4.95 6.37
C ASP A 20 -10.16 -4.09 5.48
N LEU A 21 -10.89 -4.75 4.57
CA LEU A 21 -11.79 -4.08 3.64
C LEU A 21 -13.22 -4.07 4.20
N SER A 22 -13.84 -2.89 4.17
CA SER A 22 -15.25 -2.75 4.52
C SER A 22 -16.14 -3.32 3.40
N PRO A 23 -17.41 -3.65 3.71
CA PRO A 23 -18.31 -4.24 2.70
C PRO A 23 -18.56 -3.39 1.46
N ASP A 24 -18.33 -2.09 1.54
CA ASP A 24 -18.56 -1.13 0.45
C ASP A 24 -17.33 -0.92 -0.46
N LYS A 25 -16.23 -1.63 -0.23
CA LYS A 25 -14.98 -1.46 -0.98
C LYS A 25 -14.80 -2.47 -2.11
N GLN A 26 -15.88 -3.09 -2.56
CA GLN A 26 -15.84 -4.05 -3.66
C GLN A 26 -15.22 -3.47 -4.94
N TYR A 27 -15.45 -2.18 -5.21
CA TYR A 27 -14.90 -1.50 -6.38
C TYR A 27 -13.35 -1.46 -6.37
N LEU A 28 -12.71 -1.42 -5.21
CA LEU A 28 -11.25 -1.46 -5.11
C LEU A 28 -10.70 -2.82 -5.55
N VAL A 29 -11.36 -3.89 -5.15
CA VAL A 29 -10.98 -5.25 -5.57
C VAL A 29 -11.11 -5.36 -7.08
N GLU A 30 -12.24 -4.93 -7.63
CA GLU A 30 -12.46 -4.97 -9.07
C GLU A 30 -11.44 -4.16 -9.85
N SER A 31 -11.20 -2.91 -9.46
CA SER A 31 -10.28 -2.03 -10.18
C SER A 31 -8.83 -2.51 -10.16
N ARG A 32 -8.42 -3.17 -9.09
CA ARG A 32 -7.03 -3.64 -8.93
C ARG A 32 -6.80 -5.04 -9.47
N LEU A 33 -7.80 -5.92 -9.42
CA LEU A 33 -7.63 -7.32 -9.78
C LEU A 33 -8.08 -7.66 -11.20
N ILE A 34 -8.92 -6.86 -11.84
CA ILE A 34 -9.28 -7.06 -13.25
C ILE A 34 -8.04 -7.05 -14.15
N PRO A 35 -7.12 -6.07 -14.03
CA PRO A 35 -5.89 -6.11 -14.80
C PRO A 35 -5.04 -7.35 -14.55
N LEU A 36 -4.97 -7.82 -13.31
CA LEU A 36 -4.23 -9.02 -12.96
C LEU A 36 -4.88 -10.27 -13.57
N ALA A 37 -6.21 -10.38 -13.51
CA ALA A 37 -6.94 -11.48 -14.12
C ALA A 37 -6.67 -11.55 -15.63
N ARG A 38 -6.67 -10.41 -16.30
CA ARG A 38 -6.35 -10.33 -17.73
C ARG A 38 -4.92 -10.77 -18.03
N LYS A 39 -3.97 -10.35 -17.17
CA LYS A 39 -2.55 -10.72 -17.32
C LYS A 39 -2.34 -12.22 -17.27
N VAL A 40 -3.07 -12.92 -16.40
CA VAL A 40 -2.98 -14.39 -16.29
C VAL A 40 -3.94 -15.13 -17.22
N GLY A 41 -4.63 -14.42 -18.10
CA GLY A 41 -5.49 -15.04 -19.12
C GLY A 41 -6.88 -15.44 -18.63
N LEU A 42 -7.37 -14.83 -17.55
CA LEU A 42 -8.68 -15.14 -16.99
C LEU A 42 -9.70 -14.05 -17.34
N PRO A 43 -10.99 -14.44 -17.58
CA PRO A 43 -12.01 -13.48 -18.01
C PRO A 43 -12.49 -12.54 -16.91
N GLY A 44 -12.34 -12.89 -15.63
CA GLY A 44 -12.83 -12.07 -14.54
C GLY A 44 -12.34 -12.51 -13.17
N ILE A 45 -12.87 -11.85 -12.14
CA ILE A 45 -12.44 -12.04 -10.74
C ILE A 45 -12.94 -13.37 -10.19
N THR A 46 -14.13 -13.81 -10.58
CA THR A 46 -14.67 -15.10 -10.12
C THR A 46 -13.75 -16.25 -10.51
N GLU A 47 -13.26 -16.24 -11.74
CA GLU A 47 -12.30 -17.22 -12.24
C GLU A 47 -10.95 -17.10 -11.56
N LEU A 48 -10.53 -15.87 -11.25
CA LEU A 48 -9.31 -15.60 -10.48
C LEU A 48 -9.41 -16.21 -9.08
N VAL A 49 -10.53 -16.01 -8.39
CA VAL A 49 -10.78 -16.58 -7.06
C VAL A 49 -10.76 -18.11 -7.10
N GLN A 50 -11.40 -18.71 -8.10
CA GLN A 50 -11.39 -20.16 -8.27
C GLN A 50 -9.98 -20.70 -8.47
N LYS A 51 -9.18 -20.02 -9.29
CA LYS A 51 -7.79 -20.41 -9.54
C LYS A 51 -6.93 -20.26 -8.29
N MET A 52 -7.18 -19.25 -7.47
CA MET A 52 -6.50 -19.07 -6.20
C MET A 52 -6.80 -20.21 -5.21
N LYS A 53 -8.05 -20.67 -5.16
CA LYS A 53 -8.45 -21.75 -4.26
C LYS A 53 -7.81 -23.08 -4.62
N SER A 54 -7.56 -23.34 -5.89
CA SER A 54 -7.02 -24.61 -6.39
C SER A 54 -5.59 -24.50 -6.92
N GLY A 55 -5.05 -23.31 -7.02
CA GLY A 55 -3.80 -23.04 -7.68
C GLY A 55 -2.61 -22.78 -6.76
N PRO A 56 -1.46 -22.41 -7.33
CA PRO A 56 -0.23 -22.18 -6.60
C PRO A 56 -0.32 -20.93 -5.70
N ASP A 57 0.43 -20.95 -4.62
CA ASP A 57 0.53 -19.84 -3.66
C ASP A 57 1.12 -18.56 -4.29
N ALA A 58 1.88 -18.71 -5.38
CA ALA A 58 2.43 -17.57 -6.12
C ALA A 58 1.34 -16.63 -6.66
N LEU A 59 0.21 -17.17 -7.13
CA LEU A 59 -0.90 -16.36 -7.60
C LEU A 59 -1.54 -15.58 -6.43
N THR A 60 -1.69 -16.22 -5.28
CA THR A 60 -2.20 -15.57 -4.07
C THR A 60 -1.27 -14.42 -3.65
N ALA A 61 0.04 -14.61 -3.70
CA ALA A 61 1.00 -13.56 -3.40
C ALA A 61 0.88 -12.37 -4.35
N GLU A 62 0.70 -12.62 -5.66
CA GLU A 62 0.49 -11.54 -6.64
C GLU A 62 -0.81 -10.76 -6.38
N VAL A 63 -1.87 -11.44 -5.97
CA VAL A 63 -3.14 -10.79 -5.62
C VAL A 63 -2.97 -9.90 -4.39
N VAL A 64 -2.31 -10.39 -3.36
CA VAL A 64 -2.04 -9.60 -2.15
C VAL A 64 -1.21 -8.37 -2.49
N GLU A 65 -0.18 -8.50 -3.31
CA GLU A 65 0.65 -7.39 -3.74
C GLU A 65 -0.15 -6.35 -4.55
N ALA A 66 -1.02 -6.81 -5.46
CA ALA A 66 -1.86 -5.92 -6.26
C ALA A 66 -2.86 -5.14 -5.41
N MET A 67 -3.33 -5.73 -4.31
CA MET A 67 -4.27 -5.07 -3.40
C MET A 67 -3.61 -4.12 -2.41
N THR A 68 -2.31 -4.23 -2.18
CA THR A 68 -1.58 -3.28 -1.32
C THR A 68 -1.22 -2.02 -2.11
N THR A 69 -1.07 -0.90 -1.39
CA THR A 69 -0.69 0.36 -2.03
C THR A 69 0.82 0.41 -2.20
N ASN A 70 1.29 0.29 -3.45
CA ASN A 70 2.71 0.27 -3.80
C ASN A 70 3.20 1.62 -4.35
N GLU A 71 2.62 2.71 -3.88
CA GLU A 71 2.98 4.05 -4.30
C GLU A 71 3.93 4.67 -3.29
N THR A 72 5.10 5.09 -3.77
CA THR A 72 6.07 5.83 -2.97
C THR A 72 6.74 6.88 -3.85
N PHE A 73 6.66 8.14 -3.40
CA PHE A 73 7.31 9.27 -4.06
C PHE A 73 7.60 10.35 -3.01
N PHE A 74 8.50 11.28 -3.34
CA PHE A 74 8.82 12.37 -2.45
C PHE A 74 7.58 13.23 -2.16
N PHE A 75 7.39 13.56 -0.89
CA PHE A 75 6.26 14.38 -0.43
C PHE A 75 4.89 13.78 -0.78
N ARG A 76 4.79 12.46 -0.82
CA ARG A 76 3.54 11.75 -1.04
C ARG A 76 2.43 12.24 -0.12
N ASP A 77 2.78 12.50 1.14
CA ASP A 77 1.89 13.07 2.14
C ASP A 77 2.54 14.34 2.68
N LYS A 78 1.92 15.48 2.41
CA LYS A 78 2.48 16.78 2.73
C LYS A 78 2.43 17.10 4.23
N VAL A 79 1.41 16.61 4.93
CA VAL A 79 1.15 16.97 6.34
C VAL A 79 2.33 16.67 7.26
N PRO A 80 2.97 15.48 7.22
CA PRO A 80 4.13 15.20 8.04
C PRO A 80 5.31 16.14 7.78
N PHE A 81 5.54 16.53 6.53
CA PHE A 81 6.62 17.47 6.18
C PHE A 81 6.33 18.88 6.65
N ASP A 82 5.09 19.34 6.53
CA ASP A 82 4.68 20.64 7.08
C ASP A 82 4.83 20.66 8.60
N HIS A 83 4.45 19.59 9.29
CA HIS A 83 4.61 19.44 10.72
C HIS A 83 6.08 19.44 11.15
N LEU A 84 6.95 18.76 10.41
CA LEU A 84 8.38 18.77 10.64
C LEU A 84 8.95 20.19 10.53
N ARG A 85 8.60 20.89 9.44
CA ARG A 85 9.10 22.25 9.19
C ARG A 85 8.59 23.27 10.20
N ASP A 86 7.29 23.25 10.51
CA ASP A 86 6.62 24.34 11.21
C ASP A 86 6.57 24.13 12.73
N THR A 87 6.63 22.88 13.20
CA THR A 87 6.47 22.55 14.62
C THR A 87 7.68 21.81 15.19
N MET A 88 8.11 20.73 14.57
CA MET A 88 9.14 19.85 15.13
C MET A 88 10.52 20.46 15.08
N LEU A 89 10.96 20.94 13.91
CA LEU A 89 12.29 21.52 13.76
C LEU A 89 12.48 22.79 14.59
N PRO A 90 11.55 23.76 14.61
CA PRO A 90 11.70 24.93 15.46
C PRO A 90 11.81 24.59 16.95
N ALA A 91 11.00 23.64 17.44
CA ALA A 91 11.07 23.19 18.82
C ALA A 91 12.39 22.51 19.14
N LEU A 92 12.89 21.65 18.25
CA LEU A 92 14.17 20.95 18.43
C LEU A 92 15.36 21.91 18.36
N LEU A 93 15.35 22.88 17.45
CA LEU A 93 16.40 23.88 17.32
C LEU A 93 16.51 24.70 18.59
N GLN A 94 15.40 25.07 19.21
CA GLN A 94 15.38 25.78 20.48
C GLN A 94 15.87 24.89 21.62
N ALA A 95 15.38 23.65 21.72
CA ALA A 95 15.76 22.73 22.78
C ALA A 95 17.22 22.29 22.70
N ARG A 96 17.80 22.30 21.50
CA ARG A 96 19.18 21.86 21.26
C ARG A 96 20.14 22.98 20.90
N ALA A 97 19.79 24.22 21.20
CA ALA A 97 20.58 25.40 20.85
C ALA A 97 22.02 25.33 21.41
N SER A 98 22.20 24.79 22.61
CA SER A 98 23.52 24.63 23.24
C SER A 98 24.34 23.49 22.61
N ARG A 99 23.70 22.44 22.11
CA ARG A 99 24.35 21.29 21.49
C ARG A 99 24.70 21.49 20.03
N ARG A 100 23.95 22.32 19.32
CA ARG A 100 24.09 22.58 17.89
C ARG A 100 24.08 21.31 17.03
N ALA A 101 23.33 20.27 17.46
CA ALA A 101 23.24 19.00 16.77
C ALA A 101 21.87 18.42 16.94
N LEU A 102 21.34 17.84 15.85
CA LEU A 102 20.11 17.09 15.82
C LEU A 102 20.40 15.68 15.28
N ARG A 103 19.70 14.70 15.82
CA ARG A 103 19.76 13.34 15.31
C ARG A 103 18.39 12.98 14.73
N ILE A 104 18.38 12.55 13.46
CA ILE A 104 17.16 12.14 12.76
C ILE A 104 17.34 10.70 12.34
N TRP A 105 16.38 9.85 12.71
CA TRP A 105 16.33 8.49 12.25
C TRP A 105 15.26 8.37 11.18
N CYS A 106 15.66 7.98 9.95
CA CYS A 106 14.77 7.79 8.82
C CYS A 106 14.53 6.29 8.62
N ALA A 107 13.43 5.80 9.16
CA ALA A 107 13.02 4.43 8.94
C ALA A 107 12.49 4.26 7.51
N ALA A 108 12.88 3.17 6.84
CA ALA A 108 12.45 2.87 5.47
C ALA A 108 12.76 3.99 4.45
N ALA A 109 13.87 4.70 4.66
CA ALA A 109 14.30 5.72 3.72
C ALA A 109 14.59 5.09 2.35
N ARG A 110 14.05 5.69 1.30
CA ARG A 110 14.23 5.23 -0.07
C ARG A 110 14.93 6.28 -0.89
N ARG A 111 16.00 5.85 -1.59
CA ARG A 111 16.62 6.69 -2.60
C ARG A 111 15.83 6.58 -3.89
N SER A 112 15.29 7.67 -4.38
CA SER A 112 14.67 7.69 -5.69
C SER A 112 15.77 7.70 -6.76
N SER A 113 15.66 6.78 -7.74
CA SER A 113 16.55 6.77 -8.91
C SER A 113 16.13 7.81 -9.94
N ARG A 114 14.98 8.42 -9.80
CA ARG A 114 14.48 9.47 -10.68
C ARG A 114 14.24 10.73 -9.88
N PRO A 115 14.77 11.89 -10.33
CA PRO A 115 14.38 13.15 -9.73
C PRO A 115 12.88 13.32 -9.92
N VAL A 116 12.21 13.66 -8.82
CA VAL A 116 10.80 14.03 -8.89
C VAL A 116 10.73 15.36 -9.62
N ALA A 117 9.98 15.42 -10.71
CA ALA A 117 9.70 16.70 -11.36
C ALA A 117 9.02 17.61 -10.34
N ALA A 118 9.68 18.74 -10.10
CA ALA A 118 9.17 19.72 -9.14
C ALA A 118 7.85 20.33 -9.62
#